data_1c7fb242b76d38076d5a4f01fc543138
#
_entry.id   1c7fb242b76d38076d5a4f01fc543138
#
_cell.length_a   1.000
_cell.length_b   1.000
_cell.length_c   1.000
_cell.angle_alpha   90.00
_cell.angle_beta   90.00
_cell.angle_gamma   90.00
#
_symmetry.space_group_name_H-M   'P 1'
#
loop_
_entity.id
_entity.type
_entity.pdbx_description
1 polymer ?
#
loop_
_entity_poly.entity_id
_entity_poly.type
_entity_poly.pdbx_seq_one_letter_code
_entity_poly.pdbx_strand_id
1 'polypeptide(L)'
;MRTKILKMLATKLNEELDGVKYTSNVYGNAFSKLKFWDEVSNFPSIYMSPGSEQREYLPGDFAWCYLGISLKLYCKGEESTDQLEQLLIDVESVIDANRVLVYDTVNNYETTEILVASITTDEGLLAPYAVGEINLQVRFQKV
;
A
#
# COMPACT_ATOMS: atom_id res chain seq x y z
N MET A 1 -7.56 14.09 -4.65
CA MET A 1 -6.59 13.20 -5.33
C MET A 1 -5.99 12.18 -4.39
N ARG A 2 -5.41 12.62 -3.27
CA ARG A 2 -4.73 11.72 -2.31
C ARG A 2 -5.66 10.61 -1.81
N THR A 3 -6.85 10.98 -1.36
CA THR A 3 -7.84 10.01 -0.87
C THR A 3 -8.22 8.98 -1.93
N LYS A 4 -8.41 9.43 -3.17
CA LYS A 4 -8.75 8.54 -4.29
C LYS A 4 -7.61 7.57 -4.61
N ILE A 5 -6.37 8.03 -4.54
CA ILE A 5 -5.19 7.17 -4.74
C ILE A 5 -5.16 6.07 -3.68
N LEU A 6 -5.32 6.42 -2.39
CA LEU A 6 -5.33 5.43 -1.32
C LEU A 6 -6.48 4.44 -1.47
N LYS A 7 -7.66 4.91 -1.79
CA LYS A 7 -8.83 4.03 -1.98
C LYS A 7 -8.63 3.07 -3.14
N MET A 8 -8.07 3.54 -4.24
CA MET A 8 -7.81 2.66 -5.39
C MET A 8 -6.70 1.66 -5.10
N LEU A 9 -5.67 2.05 -4.35
CA LEU A 9 -4.63 1.10 -3.90
C LEU A 9 -5.25 0.01 -3.03
N ALA A 10 -6.11 0.36 -2.08
CA ALA A 10 -6.79 -0.62 -1.25
C ALA A 10 -7.65 -1.56 -2.08
N THR A 11 -8.39 -1.04 -3.05
CA THR A 11 -9.19 -1.83 -3.98
C THR A 11 -8.33 -2.83 -4.75
N LYS A 12 -7.21 -2.38 -5.30
CA LYS A 12 -6.29 -3.25 -6.05
C LYS A 12 -5.69 -4.34 -5.18
N LEU A 13 -5.26 -4.02 -3.98
CA LEU A 13 -4.73 -5.02 -3.06
C LEU A 13 -5.78 -6.06 -2.69
N ASN A 14 -7.03 -5.65 -2.44
CA ASN A 14 -8.11 -6.56 -2.15
C ASN A 14 -8.45 -7.47 -3.34
N GLU A 15 -8.43 -6.93 -4.56
CA GLU A 15 -8.72 -7.70 -5.77
C GLU A 15 -7.62 -8.72 -6.09
N GLU A 16 -6.34 -8.31 -5.93
CA GLU A 16 -5.21 -9.13 -6.35
C GLU A 16 -4.77 -10.14 -5.29
N LEU A 17 -4.85 -9.79 -4.01
CA LEU A 17 -4.43 -10.67 -2.91
C LEU A 17 -5.57 -11.56 -2.46
N ASP A 18 -6.03 -12.44 -3.33
CA ASP A 18 -7.18 -13.32 -3.14
C ASP A 18 -6.81 -14.79 -2.85
N GLY A 19 -5.52 -15.10 -2.76
CA GLY A 19 -5.03 -16.45 -2.55
C GLY A 19 -4.97 -17.31 -3.81
N VAL A 20 -5.40 -16.77 -4.96
CA VAL A 20 -5.39 -17.46 -6.26
C VAL A 20 -4.34 -16.86 -7.18
N LYS A 21 -4.41 -15.55 -7.43
CA LYS A 21 -3.42 -14.82 -8.24
C LYS A 21 -2.07 -14.75 -7.54
N TYR A 22 -2.10 -14.61 -6.21
CA TYR A 22 -0.91 -14.62 -5.35
C TYR A 22 -1.17 -15.60 -4.20
N THR A 23 -0.11 -16.05 -3.56
CA THR A 23 -0.21 -16.97 -2.41
C THR A 23 -0.94 -16.33 -1.24
N SER A 24 -0.70 -15.04 -1.02
CA SER A 24 -1.32 -14.31 0.08
C SER A 24 -2.78 -14.01 -0.20
N ASN A 25 -3.60 -14.11 0.85
CA ASN A 25 -5.00 -13.73 0.79
C ASN A 25 -5.30 -12.82 1.99
N VAL A 26 -5.68 -11.59 1.72
CA VAL A 26 -6.04 -10.62 2.77
C VAL A 26 -7.53 -10.61 3.10
N TYR A 27 -8.32 -11.45 2.41
CA TYR A 27 -9.76 -11.60 2.66
C TYR A 27 -10.53 -10.27 2.64
N GLY A 28 -10.13 -9.36 1.77
CA GLY A 28 -10.74 -8.03 1.69
C GLY A 28 -10.29 -7.06 2.79
N ASN A 29 -9.25 -7.40 3.56
CA ASN A 29 -8.79 -6.60 4.70
C ASN A 29 -7.67 -5.62 4.35
N ALA A 30 -7.70 -5.02 3.16
CA ALA A 30 -6.86 -3.89 2.82
C ALA A 30 -7.70 -2.61 2.90
N PHE A 31 -7.26 -1.66 3.73
CA PHE A 31 -8.03 -0.46 4.06
C PHE A 31 -7.22 0.81 3.84
N SER A 32 -7.88 1.86 3.37
CA SER A 32 -7.27 3.17 3.14
C SER A 32 -7.27 4.05 4.41
N LYS A 33 -7.09 3.42 5.56
CA LYS A 33 -7.01 4.10 6.87
C LYS A 33 -5.91 3.48 7.70
N LEU A 34 -5.45 4.19 8.73
CA LEU A 34 -4.44 3.69 9.66
C LEU A 34 -5.10 2.97 10.83
N LYS A 35 -4.47 1.88 11.27
CA LYS A 35 -4.81 1.19 12.50
C LYS A 35 -3.53 0.59 13.09
N PHE A 36 -3.38 0.65 14.42
CA PHE A 36 -2.21 0.10 15.09
C PHE A 36 -2.36 -1.40 15.28
N TRP A 37 -1.22 -2.11 15.37
CA TRP A 37 -1.18 -3.57 15.41
C TRP A 37 -2.02 -4.18 16.54
N ASP A 38 -2.09 -3.51 17.70
CA ASP A 38 -2.84 -3.98 18.86
C ASP A 38 -4.35 -3.74 18.74
N GLU A 39 -4.78 -2.96 17.76
CA GLU A 39 -6.19 -2.69 17.49
C GLU A 39 -6.75 -3.57 16.36
N VAL A 40 -5.89 -4.27 15.64
CA VAL A 40 -6.29 -5.10 14.49
C VAL A 40 -6.89 -6.41 14.97
N SER A 41 -8.04 -6.79 14.41
CA SER A 41 -8.75 -8.03 14.77
C SER A 41 -8.78 -9.09 13.66
N ASN A 42 -8.51 -8.68 12.43
CA ASN A 42 -8.51 -9.59 11.27
C ASN A 42 -7.12 -9.68 10.67
N PHE A 43 -6.67 -10.90 10.38
CA PHE A 43 -5.33 -11.15 9.84
C PHE A 43 -5.39 -12.13 8.66
N PRO A 44 -4.52 -12.01 7.66
CA PRO A 44 -3.64 -10.86 7.44
C PRO A 44 -4.43 -9.63 7.03
N SER A 45 -3.89 -8.45 7.29
CA SER A 45 -4.53 -7.19 6.92
C SER A 45 -3.50 -6.13 6.52
N ILE A 46 -3.96 -5.16 5.77
CA ILE A 46 -3.14 -4.03 5.30
C ILE A 46 -3.88 -2.75 5.63
N TYR A 47 -3.20 -1.85 6.33
CA TYR A 47 -3.69 -0.51 6.61
C TYR A 47 -2.72 0.49 6.03
N MET A 48 -3.21 1.64 5.59
CA MET A 48 -2.35 2.62 4.97
C MET A 48 -2.66 4.04 5.43
N SER A 49 -1.65 4.88 5.36
CA SER A 49 -1.79 6.30 5.67
C SER A 49 -1.00 7.13 4.67
N PRO A 50 -1.52 8.30 4.28
CA PRO A 50 -0.76 9.24 3.48
C PRO A 50 0.26 9.95 4.37
N GLY A 51 1.45 10.14 3.84
CA GLY A 51 2.50 10.93 4.47
C GLY A 51 2.55 12.33 3.89
N SER A 52 3.77 12.86 3.82
CA SER A 52 4.01 14.17 3.23
C SER A 52 3.88 14.13 1.71
N GLU A 53 3.46 15.27 1.16
CA GLU A 53 3.42 15.47 -0.27
C GLU A 53 4.35 16.62 -0.63
N GLN A 54 5.28 16.37 -1.54
CA GLN A 54 6.16 17.40 -2.08
C GLN A 54 5.72 17.74 -3.49
N ARG A 55 5.94 18.97 -3.91
CA ARG A 55 5.54 19.43 -5.23
C ARG A 55 6.68 20.10 -5.95
N GLU A 56 6.75 19.85 -7.25
CA GLU A 56 7.68 20.48 -8.17
C GLU A 56 6.86 21.25 -9.20
N TYR A 57 6.95 22.58 -9.14
CA TYR A 57 6.22 23.45 -10.06
C TYR A 57 7.07 23.73 -11.30
N LEU A 58 6.46 23.55 -12.46
CA LEU A 58 7.06 23.81 -13.76
C LEU A 58 6.30 24.91 -14.47
N PRO A 59 6.89 25.58 -15.49
CA PRO A 59 6.19 26.59 -16.28
C PRO A 59 4.90 26.05 -16.91
N GLY A 60 3.88 26.91 -17.07
CA GLY A 60 2.62 26.55 -17.72
C GLY A 60 1.59 25.92 -16.81
N ASP A 61 1.59 26.29 -15.51
CA ASP A 61 0.65 25.77 -14.51
C ASP A 61 0.73 24.27 -14.31
N PHE A 62 1.89 23.69 -14.58
CA PHE A 62 2.14 22.27 -14.39
C PHE A 62 2.85 22.03 -13.06
N ALA A 63 2.41 21.02 -12.33
CA ALA A 63 3.11 20.59 -11.12
C ALA A 63 3.10 19.08 -11.00
N TRP A 64 4.27 18.52 -10.67
CA TRP A 64 4.39 17.14 -10.20
C TRP A 64 4.17 17.07 -8.71
N CYS A 65 3.43 16.07 -8.28
CA CYS A 65 3.23 15.77 -6.86
C CYS A 65 3.90 14.44 -6.52
N TYR A 66 4.60 14.41 -5.38
CA TYR A 66 5.28 13.22 -4.87
C TYR A 66 4.68 12.93 -3.49
N LEU A 67 3.86 11.90 -3.40
CA LEU A 67 3.15 11.52 -2.18
C LEU A 67 3.79 10.28 -1.57
N GLY A 68 4.19 10.39 -0.30
CA GLY A 68 4.59 9.23 0.49
C GLY A 68 3.37 8.54 1.06
N ILE A 69 3.30 7.22 0.92
CA ILE A 69 2.24 6.39 1.51
C ILE A 69 2.91 5.28 2.30
N SER A 70 2.47 5.09 3.55
CA SER A 70 2.91 3.97 4.37
C SER A 70 1.84 2.88 4.35
N LEU A 71 2.25 1.67 3.99
CA LEU A 71 1.43 0.46 4.11
C LEU A 71 1.89 -0.29 5.35
N LYS A 72 0.96 -0.56 6.27
CA LYS A 72 1.20 -1.39 7.45
C LYS A 72 0.58 -2.76 7.19
N LEU A 73 1.42 -3.80 7.25
CA LEU A 73 1.02 -5.18 7.02
C LEU A 73 1.03 -5.93 8.35
N TYR A 74 -0.06 -6.58 8.67
CA TYR A 74 -0.22 -7.28 9.95
C TYR A 74 -0.55 -8.74 9.73
N CYS A 75 0.24 -9.62 10.37
CA CYS A 75 0.02 -11.06 10.42
C CYS A 75 0.03 -11.52 11.87
N LYS A 76 -0.60 -12.67 12.15
CA LYS A 76 -0.66 -13.25 13.50
C LYS A 76 -0.66 -14.77 13.41
N GLY A 77 0.01 -15.43 14.36
CA GLY A 77 0.04 -16.87 14.47
C GLY A 77 1.46 -17.41 14.59
N GLU A 78 1.59 -18.74 14.62
CA GLU A 78 2.89 -19.41 14.73
C GLU A 78 3.76 -19.18 13.49
N GLU A 79 3.12 -19.09 12.32
CA GLU A 79 3.79 -18.88 11.03
C GLU A 79 3.75 -17.43 10.59
N SER A 80 3.54 -16.49 11.51
CA SER A 80 3.32 -15.08 11.18
C SER A 80 4.51 -14.45 10.46
N THR A 81 5.74 -14.80 10.82
CA THR A 81 6.94 -14.27 10.18
C THR A 81 7.01 -14.70 8.73
N ASP A 82 6.77 -15.98 8.43
CA ASP A 82 6.79 -16.50 7.06
C ASP A 82 5.63 -15.94 6.24
N GLN A 83 4.46 -15.80 6.86
CA GLN A 83 3.31 -15.17 6.22
C GLN A 83 3.58 -13.72 5.88
N LEU A 84 4.24 -12.97 6.78
CA LEU A 84 4.60 -11.59 6.54
C LEU A 84 5.57 -11.47 5.38
N GLU A 85 6.61 -12.30 5.32
CA GLU A 85 7.59 -12.27 4.23
C GLU A 85 6.91 -12.55 2.88
N GLN A 86 6.01 -13.52 2.83
CA GLN A 86 5.25 -13.81 1.61
C GLN A 86 4.33 -12.66 1.25
N LEU A 87 3.67 -12.05 2.24
CA LEU A 87 2.79 -10.91 2.01
C LEU A 87 3.57 -9.70 1.48
N LEU A 88 4.76 -9.45 2.01
CA LEU A 88 5.63 -8.37 1.51
C LEU A 88 5.99 -8.58 0.04
N ILE A 89 6.37 -9.78 -0.34
CA ILE A 89 6.68 -10.12 -1.73
C ILE A 89 5.46 -9.92 -2.63
N ASP A 90 4.30 -10.39 -2.20
CA ASP A 90 3.08 -10.32 -3.00
C ASP A 90 2.60 -8.88 -3.16
N VAL A 91 2.64 -8.09 -2.09
CA VAL A 91 2.28 -6.65 -2.16
C VAL A 91 3.23 -5.91 -3.10
N GLU A 92 4.52 -6.15 -2.99
CA GLU A 92 5.50 -5.55 -3.90
C GLU A 92 5.20 -5.89 -5.35
N SER A 93 4.84 -7.14 -5.63
CA SER A 93 4.48 -7.59 -6.97
C SER A 93 3.22 -6.88 -7.50
N VAL A 94 2.21 -6.69 -6.66
CA VAL A 94 1.00 -5.94 -7.03
C VAL A 94 1.34 -4.49 -7.34
N ILE A 95 2.17 -3.85 -6.53
CA ILE A 95 2.59 -2.46 -6.75
C ILE A 95 3.38 -2.36 -8.06
N ASP A 96 4.31 -3.26 -8.31
CA ASP A 96 5.12 -3.25 -9.53
C ASP A 96 4.26 -3.45 -10.79
N ALA A 97 3.19 -4.23 -10.68
CA ALA A 97 2.26 -4.44 -11.79
C ALA A 97 1.29 -3.26 -12.00
N ASN A 98 1.21 -2.34 -11.05
CA ASN A 98 0.26 -1.22 -11.07
C ASN A 98 0.95 0.13 -10.83
N ARG A 99 2.13 0.33 -11.37
CA ARG A 99 2.87 1.60 -11.24
C ARG A 99 2.10 2.78 -11.81
N VAL A 100 1.33 2.53 -12.86
CA VAL A 100 0.39 3.49 -13.44
C VAL A 100 -1.00 3.05 -13.00
N LEU A 101 -1.57 3.77 -12.05
CA LEU A 101 -2.85 3.42 -11.42
C LEU A 101 -3.87 4.51 -11.73
N VAL A 102 -4.98 4.11 -12.37
CA VAL A 102 -6.11 5.02 -12.59
C VAL A 102 -6.86 5.18 -11.27
N TYR A 103 -6.72 6.35 -10.64
CA TYR A 103 -7.34 6.63 -9.34
C TYR A 103 -8.65 7.40 -9.46
N ASP A 104 -8.95 7.93 -10.63
CA ASP A 104 -10.21 8.60 -10.91
C ASP A 104 -10.71 8.13 -12.27
N THR A 105 -11.69 7.22 -12.24
CA THR A 105 -12.23 6.62 -13.48
C THR A 105 -13.14 7.56 -14.25
N VAL A 106 -13.75 8.56 -13.57
CA VAL A 106 -14.64 9.54 -14.23
C VAL A 106 -13.82 10.50 -15.10
N ASN A 107 -12.73 11.03 -14.54
CA ASN A 107 -11.86 12.00 -15.24
C ASN A 107 -10.66 11.33 -15.90
N ASN A 108 -10.51 10.03 -15.72
CA ASN A 108 -9.41 9.23 -16.25
C ASN A 108 -8.03 9.77 -15.80
N TYR A 109 -7.94 10.15 -14.52
CA TYR A 109 -6.68 10.56 -13.92
C TYR A 109 -5.92 9.35 -13.43
N GLU A 110 -4.62 9.33 -13.69
CA GLU A 110 -3.76 8.22 -13.29
C GLU A 110 -2.45 8.70 -12.66
N THR A 111 -1.83 7.84 -11.86
CA THR A 111 -0.50 8.09 -11.35
C THR A 111 0.51 7.94 -12.48
N THR A 112 1.61 8.68 -12.41
CA THR A 112 2.71 8.52 -13.35
C THR A 112 3.56 7.31 -12.96
N GLU A 113 3.79 7.14 -11.66
CA GLU A 113 4.61 6.06 -11.14
C GLU A 113 4.33 5.82 -9.67
N ILE A 114 4.38 4.55 -9.26
CA ILE A 114 4.36 4.14 -7.86
C ILE A 114 5.61 3.29 -7.62
N LEU A 115 6.43 3.71 -6.66
CA LEU A 115 7.69 3.04 -6.33
C LEU A 115 7.68 2.57 -4.89
N VAL A 116 8.27 1.41 -4.64
CA VAL A 116 8.58 0.95 -3.29
C VAL A 116 9.86 1.65 -2.86
N ALA A 117 9.76 2.52 -1.86
CA ALA A 117 10.89 3.29 -1.36
C ALA A 117 11.68 2.54 -0.28
N SER A 118 10.97 1.83 0.60
CA SER A 118 11.61 1.05 1.67
C SER A 118 10.66 0.00 2.22
N ILE A 119 11.23 -1.06 2.80
CA ILE A 119 10.51 -2.12 3.49
C ILE A 119 11.19 -2.35 4.84
N THR A 120 10.42 -2.34 5.91
CA THR A 120 10.90 -2.61 7.26
C THR A 120 9.96 -3.59 7.96
N THR A 121 10.47 -4.28 8.99
CA THR A 121 9.68 -5.23 9.78
C THR A 121 9.94 -5.02 11.27
N ASP A 122 9.12 -5.66 12.10
CA ASP A 122 9.31 -5.68 13.55
C ASP A 122 10.44 -6.63 14.00
N GLU A 123 11.06 -7.33 13.06
CA GLU A 123 12.16 -8.28 13.31
C GLU A 123 11.77 -9.41 14.28
N GLY A 124 10.49 -9.75 14.35
CA GLY A 124 9.98 -10.79 15.23
C GLY A 124 9.74 -10.38 16.67
N LEU A 125 9.91 -9.09 16.99
CA LEU A 125 9.81 -8.57 18.36
C LEU A 125 8.38 -8.59 18.91
N LEU A 126 7.36 -8.65 18.05
CA LEU A 126 5.95 -8.59 18.42
C LEU A 126 5.26 -9.95 18.38
N ALA A 127 6.00 -11.05 18.34
CA ALA A 127 5.41 -12.39 18.30
C ALA A 127 4.31 -12.56 19.37
N PRO A 128 3.17 -13.20 19.07
CA PRO A 128 2.83 -13.94 17.83
C PRO A 128 2.40 -13.08 16.64
N TYR A 129 2.50 -11.76 16.75
CA TYR A 129 2.23 -10.83 15.65
C TYR A 129 3.48 -10.65 14.81
N ALA A 130 3.29 -10.41 13.52
CA ALA A 130 4.35 -9.95 12.63
C ALA A 130 3.86 -8.70 11.92
N VAL A 131 4.66 -7.65 11.99
CA VAL A 131 4.31 -6.33 11.44
C VAL A 131 5.35 -5.91 10.43
N GLY A 132 4.89 -5.54 9.24
CA GLY A 132 5.74 -5.00 8.20
C GLY A 132 5.27 -3.63 7.78
N GLU A 133 6.17 -2.86 7.23
CA GLU A 133 5.87 -1.55 6.67
C GLU A 133 6.52 -1.41 5.31
N ILE A 134 5.69 -1.04 4.33
CA ILE A 134 6.17 -0.69 2.99
C ILE A 134 5.89 0.79 2.80
N ASN A 135 6.95 1.55 2.52
CA ASN A 135 6.82 2.96 2.18
C ASN A 135 6.84 3.11 0.67
N LEU A 136 5.80 3.72 0.13
CA LEU A 136 5.65 3.97 -1.29
C LEU A 136 5.88 5.45 -1.59
N GLN A 137 6.37 5.72 -2.78
CA GLN A 137 6.37 7.07 -3.35
C GLN A 137 5.50 7.06 -4.60
N VAL A 138 4.48 7.88 -4.59
CA VAL A 138 3.54 8.02 -5.71
C VAL A 138 3.77 9.36 -6.38
N ARG A 139 4.01 9.31 -7.69
CA ARG A 139 4.15 10.52 -8.51
C ARG A 139 2.90 10.69 -9.34
N PHE A 140 2.32 11.87 -9.29
CA PHE A 140 1.15 12.20 -10.09
C PHE A 140 1.12 13.67 -10.45
N GLN A 141 0.40 14.00 -11.51
CA GLN A 141 0.24 15.38 -11.94
C GLN A 141 -0.86 16.05 -11.11
N LYS A 142 -0.59 17.27 -10.64
CA LYS A 142 -1.60 18.09 -10.00
C LYS A 142 -2.68 18.47 -11.02
N VAL A 143 -3.91 18.24 -10.67
CA VAL A 143 -5.07 18.60 -11.50
C VAL A 143 -5.98 19.58 -10.80
#